data_ec6c5a3a20dc9cf9b411ddcbfdeeaeff
#
_entry.id   ec6c5a3a20dc9cf9b411ddcbfdeeaeff
#
_cell.length_a   1.000
_cell.length_b   1.000
_cell.length_c   1.000
_cell.angle_alpha   90.00
_cell.angle_beta   90.00
_cell.angle_gamma   90.00
#
_symmetry.space_group_name_H-M   'P 1'
#
loop_
_entity.id
_entity.type
_entity.pdbx_description
1 polymer ?
#
loop_
_entity_poly.entity_id
_entity_poly.type
_entity_poly.pdbx_seq_one_letter_code
_entity_poly.pdbx_strand_id
1 'polypeptide(L)'
;MSIKIALAGNPNCGKTTLFNLLTGSDCHVGNWPGVTVEKRSGIIKSFHGAELVDLPGIYSLRTLSDEEGAALGFLINEKPDLIINVINANDLERSLYLTVQLELLGVPTVAALNMIDVLKKRGDKLDYNLLGALLGIRAVPVSAAENTGIDELLAACENALREKISSPRYDFLPDGVKLIAELISPVCKDKSIPTGIETLRLMRGDISACDLLSQRAVSYTHLR
;
A
#
# COMPACT_ATOMS: atom_id res chain seq x y z
N MET A 1 -7.84 15.71 -13.67
CA MET A 1 -8.21 14.71 -12.64
C MET A 1 -7.52 15.10 -11.36
N SER A 2 -8.20 15.06 -10.21
CA SER A 2 -7.54 15.26 -8.91
C SER A 2 -6.68 14.04 -8.57
N ILE A 3 -5.48 14.27 -8.02
CA ILE A 3 -4.60 13.20 -7.56
C ILE A 3 -5.26 12.53 -6.34
N LYS A 4 -5.33 11.19 -6.34
CA LYS A 4 -5.87 10.41 -5.23
C LYS A 4 -4.74 9.64 -4.55
N ILE A 5 -4.58 9.84 -3.25
CA ILE A 5 -3.52 9.23 -2.44
C ILE A 5 -4.15 8.33 -1.38
N ALA A 6 -3.69 7.09 -1.28
CA ALA A 6 -4.06 6.19 -0.19
C ALA A 6 -3.05 6.30 0.96
N LEU A 7 -3.53 6.47 2.19
CA LEU A 7 -2.72 6.39 3.39
C LEU A 7 -2.91 5.01 4.03
N ALA A 8 -1.91 4.16 3.94
CA ALA A 8 -1.92 2.80 4.45
C ALA A 8 -0.96 2.64 5.63
N GLY A 9 -1.19 1.66 6.49
CA GLY A 9 -0.31 1.34 7.60
C GLY A 9 -0.95 0.48 8.66
N ASN A 10 -0.13 -0.09 9.52
CA ASN A 10 -0.59 -0.94 10.62
C ASN A 10 -1.37 -0.13 11.67
N PRO A 11 -2.22 -0.76 12.48
CA PRO A 11 -2.77 -0.12 13.66
C PRO A 11 -1.66 0.46 14.56
N ASN A 12 -1.92 1.64 15.11
CA ASN A 12 -1.01 2.35 16.02
C ASN A 12 0.36 2.77 15.42
N CYS A 13 0.52 2.80 14.10
CA CYS A 13 1.72 3.36 13.45
C CYS A 13 1.75 4.89 13.38
N GLY A 14 0.73 5.58 13.92
CA GLY A 14 0.58 7.03 13.86
C GLY A 14 -0.07 7.55 12.58
N LYS A 15 -0.77 6.69 11.84
CA LYS A 15 -1.45 7.00 10.58
C LYS A 15 -2.44 8.16 10.71
N THR A 16 -3.34 8.12 11.69
CA THR A 16 -4.33 9.18 11.96
C THR A 16 -3.67 10.52 12.30
N THR A 17 -2.58 10.51 13.04
CA THR A 17 -1.82 11.73 13.36
C THR A 17 -1.24 12.35 12.10
N LEU A 18 -0.63 11.52 11.23
CA LEU A 18 -0.08 11.97 9.95
C LEU A 18 -1.19 12.44 9.01
N PHE A 19 -2.33 11.75 8.95
CA PHE A 19 -3.50 12.18 8.18
C PHE A 19 -3.96 13.58 8.57
N ASN A 20 -4.18 13.80 9.86
CA ASN A 20 -4.64 15.11 10.38
C ASN A 20 -3.61 16.22 10.10
N LEU A 21 -2.33 15.91 10.16
CA LEU A 21 -1.26 16.84 9.86
C LEU A 21 -1.25 17.25 8.39
N LEU A 22 -1.44 16.30 7.48
CA LEU A 22 -1.44 16.53 6.04
C LEU A 22 -2.71 17.25 5.54
N THR A 23 -3.87 16.94 6.12
CA THR A 23 -5.17 17.45 5.64
C THR A 23 -5.67 18.65 6.44
N GLY A 24 -5.14 18.86 7.66
CA GLY A 24 -5.68 19.84 8.60
C GLY A 24 -7.04 19.41 9.16
N SER A 25 -7.92 20.42 9.42
CA SER A 25 -9.24 20.18 10.02
C SER A 25 -10.32 19.77 9.01
N ASP A 26 -10.05 19.87 7.72
CA ASP A 26 -11.03 19.64 6.65
C ASP A 26 -11.04 18.15 6.24
N CYS A 27 -11.67 17.31 7.04
CA CYS A 27 -11.84 15.91 6.70
C CYS A 27 -13.32 15.52 6.55
N HIS A 28 -13.60 14.68 5.57
CA HIS A 28 -14.89 14.03 5.41
C HIS A 28 -14.85 12.67 6.10
N VAL A 29 -15.89 12.41 6.91
CA VAL A 29 -16.05 11.14 7.62
C VAL A 29 -17.30 10.46 7.09
N GLY A 30 -17.20 9.18 6.79
CA GLY A 30 -18.30 8.32 6.34
C GLY A 30 -18.00 6.87 6.69
N ASN A 31 -18.68 5.94 6.06
CA ASN A 31 -18.39 4.51 6.22
C ASN A 31 -17.93 3.92 4.90
N TRP A 32 -17.10 2.87 4.97
CA TRP A 32 -16.76 2.09 3.79
C TRP A 32 -18.02 1.36 3.28
N PRO A 33 -18.22 1.25 1.96
CA PRO A 33 -19.39 0.58 1.40
C PRO A 33 -19.55 -0.86 1.92
N GLY A 34 -20.73 -1.18 2.45
CA GLY A 34 -21.09 -2.52 2.88
C GLY A 34 -20.55 -2.98 4.23
N VAL A 35 -19.82 -2.12 4.96
CA VAL A 35 -19.25 -2.44 6.28
C VAL A 35 -19.43 -1.27 7.26
N THR A 36 -19.30 -1.52 8.55
CA THR A 36 -19.39 -0.51 9.61
C THR A 36 -18.08 0.22 9.90
N VAL A 37 -17.08 0.00 9.06
CA VAL A 37 -15.74 0.59 9.19
C VAL A 37 -15.76 2.05 8.75
N GLU A 38 -15.19 2.93 9.56
CA GLU A 38 -15.12 4.36 9.26
C GLU A 38 -14.16 4.66 8.10
N LYS A 39 -14.61 5.49 7.16
CA LYS A 39 -13.81 6.03 6.06
C LYS A 39 -13.53 7.50 6.32
N ARG A 40 -12.29 7.92 6.24
CA ARG A 40 -11.87 9.31 6.30
C ARG A 40 -11.19 9.72 5.01
N SER A 41 -11.53 10.89 4.49
CA SER A 41 -10.80 11.51 3.39
C SER A 41 -10.64 13.01 3.64
N GLY A 42 -9.61 13.61 3.07
CA GLY A 42 -9.33 15.03 3.21
C GLY A 42 -8.46 15.54 2.07
N ILE A 43 -8.31 16.84 1.96
CA ILE A 43 -7.52 17.46 0.89
C ILE A 43 -6.18 17.93 1.44
N ILE A 44 -5.09 17.52 0.80
CA ILE A 44 -3.75 18.05 1.08
C ILE A 44 -3.57 19.35 0.30
N LYS A 45 -3.86 20.49 0.94
CA LYS A 45 -3.81 21.81 0.28
C LYS A 45 -2.40 22.16 -0.22
N SER A 46 -1.37 21.77 0.50
CA SER A 46 0.05 21.99 0.16
C SER A 46 0.54 21.03 -0.95
N PHE A 47 -0.28 20.10 -1.41
CA PHE A 47 0.11 19.11 -2.41
C PHE A 47 -0.93 19.02 -3.54
N HIS A 48 -0.94 20.02 -4.40
CA HIS A 48 -1.80 20.09 -5.61
C HIS A 48 -3.31 19.91 -5.36
N GLY A 49 -3.78 20.05 -4.12
CA GLY A 49 -5.17 19.74 -3.78
C GLY A 49 -5.50 18.26 -3.89
N ALA A 50 -4.51 17.38 -3.67
CA ALA A 50 -4.70 15.93 -3.74
C ALA A 50 -5.67 15.43 -2.65
N GLU A 51 -6.54 14.49 -3.01
CA GLU A 51 -7.38 13.78 -2.06
C GLU A 51 -6.56 12.70 -1.34
N LEU A 52 -6.48 12.79 -0.02
CA LEU A 52 -5.91 11.76 0.85
C LEU A 52 -7.02 10.92 1.45
N VAL A 53 -6.98 9.61 1.25
CA VAL A 53 -7.94 8.66 1.81
C VAL A 53 -7.24 7.83 2.87
N ASP A 54 -7.72 7.90 4.13
CA ASP A 54 -7.19 7.12 5.24
C ASP A 54 -7.78 5.69 5.17
N LEU A 55 -6.94 4.72 4.88
CA LEU A 55 -7.35 3.32 4.91
C LEU A 55 -7.45 2.81 6.34
N PRO A 56 -8.30 1.81 6.63
CA PRO A 56 -8.30 1.15 7.93
C PRO A 56 -6.90 0.67 8.31
N GLY A 57 -6.60 0.65 9.61
CA GLY A 57 -5.33 0.09 10.11
C GLY A 57 -5.32 -1.42 9.93
N ILE A 58 -4.47 -1.94 9.07
CA ILE A 58 -4.40 -3.34 8.70
C ILE A 58 -2.98 -3.88 8.83
N TYR A 59 -2.85 -5.18 9.05
CA TYR A 59 -1.55 -5.86 9.08
C TYR A 59 -1.24 -6.57 7.75
N SER A 60 -2.27 -6.80 6.94
CA SER A 60 -2.13 -7.51 5.67
C SER A 60 -3.29 -7.16 4.72
N LEU A 61 -3.12 -7.51 3.45
CA LEU A 61 -4.18 -7.44 2.42
C LEU A 61 -4.89 -8.79 2.26
N ARG A 62 -5.32 -9.42 3.37
CA ARG A 62 -5.95 -10.78 3.36
C ARG A 62 -7.42 -10.54 3.38
N THR A 63 -8.25 -10.09 3.35
CA THR A 63 -9.74 -10.11 3.41
C THR A 63 -10.32 -10.99 4.53
N LEU A 64 -9.58 -11.13 5.64
CA LEU A 64 -10.04 -11.88 6.81
C LEU A 64 -10.89 -11.04 7.77
N SER A 65 -10.79 -9.72 7.67
CA SER A 65 -11.61 -8.76 8.41
C SER A 65 -12.25 -7.76 7.46
N ASP A 66 -13.27 -7.06 7.95
CA ASP A 66 -13.96 -6.00 7.20
C ASP A 66 -12.99 -4.86 6.84
N GLU A 67 -12.06 -4.55 7.73
CA GLU A 67 -11.02 -3.53 7.53
C GLU A 67 -10.07 -3.92 6.39
N GLU A 68 -9.58 -5.16 6.38
CA GLU A 68 -8.71 -5.68 5.32
C GLU A 68 -9.45 -5.72 3.98
N GLY A 69 -10.71 -6.14 3.99
CA GLY A 69 -11.58 -6.16 2.81
C GLY A 69 -11.83 -4.76 2.24
N ALA A 70 -12.13 -3.79 3.10
CA ALA A 70 -12.34 -2.40 2.71
C ALA A 70 -11.06 -1.76 2.12
N ALA A 71 -9.91 -1.98 2.76
CA ALA A 71 -8.63 -1.46 2.28
C ALA A 71 -8.24 -2.06 0.92
N LEU A 72 -8.33 -3.38 0.78
CA LEU A 72 -8.01 -4.05 -0.49
C LEU A 72 -8.98 -3.65 -1.60
N GLY A 73 -10.28 -3.60 -1.29
CA GLY A 73 -11.32 -3.16 -2.22
C GLY A 73 -11.05 -1.76 -2.77
N PHE A 74 -10.68 -0.82 -1.90
CA PHE A 74 -10.29 0.52 -2.33
C PHE A 74 -9.07 0.51 -3.25
N LEU A 75 -8.00 -0.17 -2.85
CA LEU A 75 -6.75 -0.21 -3.62
C LEU A 75 -6.93 -0.81 -5.02
N ILE A 76 -7.81 -1.81 -5.17
CA ILE A 76 -8.08 -2.45 -6.46
C ILE A 76 -9.06 -1.64 -7.32
N ASN A 77 -10.16 -1.16 -6.74
CA ASN A 77 -11.27 -0.57 -7.50
C ASN A 77 -11.06 0.92 -7.77
N GLU A 78 -10.58 1.67 -6.76
CA GLU A 78 -10.37 3.12 -6.87
C GLU A 78 -9.01 3.48 -7.49
N LYS A 79 -8.06 2.54 -7.48
CA LYS A 79 -6.72 2.67 -8.09
C LYS A 79 -6.07 4.02 -7.78
N PRO A 80 -5.65 4.26 -6.53
CA PRO A 80 -5.01 5.51 -6.16
C PRO A 80 -3.76 5.75 -7.00
N ASP A 81 -3.42 7.02 -7.24
CA ASP A 81 -2.24 7.41 -7.99
C ASP A 81 -0.95 7.17 -7.19
N LEU A 82 -1.05 7.17 -5.86
CA LEU A 82 0.07 6.99 -4.93
C LEU A 82 -0.40 6.33 -3.64
N ILE A 83 0.47 5.55 -3.02
CA ILE A 83 0.30 5.04 -1.65
C ILE A 83 1.36 5.68 -0.75
N ILE A 84 0.94 6.29 0.36
CA ILE A 84 1.81 6.61 1.49
C ILE A 84 1.67 5.48 2.50
N ASN A 85 2.70 4.67 2.66
CA ASN A 85 2.73 3.58 3.62
C ASN A 85 3.39 4.05 4.92
N VAL A 86 2.60 4.19 5.99
CA VAL A 86 3.07 4.61 7.31
C VAL A 86 3.63 3.41 8.06
N ILE A 87 4.92 3.44 8.30
CA ILE A 87 5.69 2.38 8.96
C ILE A 87 6.11 2.86 10.35
N ASN A 88 5.82 2.07 11.38
CA ASN A 88 6.38 2.33 12.71
C ASN A 88 7.85 1.96 12.72
N ALA A 89 8.74 2.95 12.83
CA ALA A 89 10.19 2.74 12.84
C ALA A 89 10.68 1.89 14.03
N ASN A 90 9.87 1.76 15.09
CA ASN A 90 10.19 0.97 16.28
C ASN A 90 9.67 -0.49 16.19
N ASP A 91 8.90 -0.83 15.14
CA ASP A 91 8.33 -2.17 14.92
C ASP A 91 8.37 -2.49 13.41
N LEU A 92 9.57 -2.55 12.86
CA LEU A 92 9.80 -2.72 11.43
C LEU A 92 9.31 -4.07 10.92
N GLU A 93 9.65 -5.15 11.59
CA GLU A 93 9.32 -6.52 11.15
C GLU A 93 7.83 -6.67 10.87
N ARG A 94 7.00 -6.19 11.79
CA ARG A 94 5.55 -6.24 11.65
C ARG A 94 5.03 -5.30 10.56
N SER A 95 5.63 -4.13 10.43
CA SER A 95 5.22 -3.11 9.47
C SER A 95 5.60 -3.47 8.04
N LEU A 96 6.75 -4.07 7.83
CA LEU A 96 7.26 -4.43 6.51
C LEU A 96 6.45 -5.54 5.83
N TYR A 97 5.75 -6.37 6.60
CA TYR A 97 4.87 -7.39 6.03
C TYR A 97 3.74 -6.81 5.15
N LEU A 98 3.13 -5.71 5.60
CA LEU A 98 2.16 -4.97 4.80
C LEU A 98 2.84 -4.26 3.62
N THR A 99 4.00 -3.65 3.85
CA THR A 99 4.77 -2.92 2.83
C THR A 99 5.02 -3.78 1.60
N VAL A 100 5.52 -4.99 1.80
CA VAL A 100 5.79 -5.95 0.71
C VAL A 100 4.51 -6.26 -0.09
N GLN A 101 3.36 -6.36 0.57
CA GLN A 101 2.09 -6.63 -0.12
C GLN A 101 1.59 -5.42 -0.92
N LEU A 102 1.81 -4.20 -0.42
CA LEU A 102 1.48 -2.98 -1.15
C LEU A 102 2.31 -2.84 -2.43
N GLU A 103 3.60 -3.20 -2.39
CA GLU A 103 4.47 -3.20 -3.59
C GLU A 103 3.95 -4.14 -4.70
N LEU A 104 3.29 -5.23 -4.34
CA LEU A 104 2.71 -6.17 -5.32
C LEU A 104 1.49 -5.62 -6.07
N LEU A 105 0.92 -4.49 -5.61
CA LEU A 105 -0.15 -3.81 -6.33
C LEU A 105 0.36 -3.05 -7.56
N GLY A 106 1.64 -2.70 -7.61
CA GLY A 106 2.22 -1.90 -8.67
C GLY A 106 1.77 -0.44 -8.69
N VAL A 107 1.32 0.07 -7.55
CA VAL A 107 1.01 1.49 -7.35
C VAL A 107 2.26 2.18 -6.82
N PRO A 108 2.65 3.37 -7.31
CA PRO A 108 3.74 4.13 -6.74
C PRO A 108 3.59 4.25 -5.23
N THR A 109 4.62 3.89 -4.46
CA THR A 109 4.57 3.83 -3.00
C THR A 109 5.72 4.61 -2.39
N VAL A 110 5.44 5.37 -1.34
CA VAL A 110 6.42 6.05 -0.49
C VAL A 110 6.25 5.58 0.94
N ALA A 111 7.34 5.17 1.58
CA ALA A 111 7.34 4.77 2.98
C ALA A 111 7.58 5.98 3.89
N ALA A 112 6.61 6.31 4.73
CA ALA A 112 6.74 7.26 5.82
C ALA A 112 7.18 6.50 7.08
N LEU A 113 8.49 6.54 7.41
CA LEU A 113 9.05 5.92 8.61
C LEU A 113 8.74 6.80 9.81
N ASN A 114 7.59 6.55 10.44
CA ASN A 114 7.09 7.37 11.54
C ASN A 114 7.66 6.97 12.91
N MET A 115 7.50 7.85 13.89
CA MET A 115 8.00 7.69 15.26
C MET A 115 9.54 7.68 15.36
N ILE A 116 10.22 8.41 14.46
CA ILE A 116 11.68 8.57 14.50
C ILE A 116 12.15 9.27 15.78
N ASP A 117 11.34 10.13 16.36
CA ASP A 117 11.60 10.77 17.64
C ASP A 117 11.75 9.74 18.77
N VAL A 118 10.93 8.69 18.78
CA VAL A 118 11.03 7.60 19.75
C VAL A 118 12.30 6.77 19.53
N LEU A 119 12.62 6.47 18.27
CA LEU A 119 13.85 5.76 17.90
C LEU A 119 15.09 6.51 18.39
N LYS A 120 15.14 7.82 18.13
CA LYS A 120 16.24 8.70 18.56
C LYS A 120 16.37 8.76 20.09
N LYS A 121 15.26 8.85 20.83
CA LYS A 121 15.24 8.85 22.31
C LYS A 121 15.78 7.55 22.91
N ARG A 122 15.64 6.41 22.20
CA ARG A 122 16.23 5.11 22.60
C ARG A 122 17.71 4.98 22.24
N GLY A 123 18.24 5.88 21.42
CA GLY A 123 19.61 5.80 20.92
C GLY A 123 19.79 4.80 19.76
N ASP A 124 18.70 4.27 19.24
CA ASP A 124 18.72 3.35 18.11
C ASP A 124 19.00 4.09 16.80
N LYS A 125 19.67 3.41 15.87
CA LYS A 125 19.98 3.94 14.54
C LYS A 125 19.32 3.10 13.47
N LEU A 126 18.68 3.73 12.51
CA LEU A 126 18.08 3.12 11.34
C LEU A 126 18.66 3.77 10.08
N ASP A 127 19.23 2.96 9.20
CA ASP A 127 19.61 3.42 7.87
C ASP A 127 18.38 3.35 6.95
N TYR A 128 17.65 4.45 6.90
CA TYR A 128 16.43 4.55 6.09
C TYR A 128 16.73 4.60 4.59
N ASN A 129 17.92 5.01 4.17
CA ASN A 129 18.32 4.97 2.76
C ASN A 129 18.55 3.53 2.30
N LEU A 130 19.26 2.74 3.12
CA LEU A 130 19.46 1.31 2.86
C LEU A 130 18.12 0.56 2.89
N LEU A 131 17.26 0.85 3.87
CA LEU A 131 15.92 0.25 3.95
C LEU A 131 15.10 0.56 2.68
N GLY A 132 15.09 1.81 2.25
CA GLY A 132 14.41 2.22 1.02
C GLY A 132 14.97 1.52 -0.22
N ALA A 133 16.30 1.40 -0.32
CA ALA A 133 16.95 0.69 -1.43
C ALA A 133 16.59 -0.80 -1.45
N LEU A 134 16.55 -1.47 -0.29
CA LEU A 134 16.16 -2.88 -0.17
C LEU A 134 14.68 -3.10 -0.55
N LEU A 135 13.81 -2.21 -0.13
CA LEU A 135 12.39 -2.26 -0.47
C LEU A 135 12.12 -1.78 -1.91
N GLY A 136 13.04 -0.99 -2.48
CA GLY A 136 12.89 -0.37 -3.79
C GLY A 136 11.88 0.77 -3.86
N ILE A 137 11.61 1.38 -2.71
CA ILE A 137 10.74 2.54 -2.56
C ILE A 137 11.47 3.65 -1.81
N ARG A 138 11.01 4.87 -1.94
CA ARG A 138 11.57 5.97 -1.16
C ARG A 138 11.11 5.85 0.28
N ALA A 139 12.07 5.78 1.22
CA ALA A 139 11.79 5.77 2.65
C ALA A 139 12.17 7.15 3.25
N VAL A 140 11.21 7.79 3.91
CA VAL A 140 11.37 9.13 4.48
C VAL A 140 11.16 9.07 5.99
N PRO A 141 12.14 9.48 6.80
CA PRO A 141 11.98 9.55 8.24
C PRO A 141 11.04 10.71 8.61
N VAL A 142 9.98 10.41 9.39
CA VAL A 142 9.02 11.40 9.86
C VAL A 142 8.74 11.24 11.34
N SER A 143 8.36 12.33 12.00
CA SER A 143 7.67 12.30 13.28
C SER A 143 6.40 13.13 13.17
N ALA A 144 5.28 12.43 13.03
CA ALA A 144 3.97 13.08 12.96
C ALA A 144 3.65 13.82 14.29
N ALA A 145 4.18 13.34 15.42
CA ALA A 145 4.00 13.98 16.72
C ALA A 145 4.79 15.29 16.85
N GLU A 146 5.99 15.37 16.27
CA GLU A 146 6.87 16.55 16.32
C GLU A 146 6.76 17.39 15.03
N ASN A 147 5.89 17.05 14.09
CA ASN A 147 5.72 17.71 12.80
C ASN A 147 7.04 17.87 12.04
N THR A 148 7.82 16.79 11.93
CA THR A 148 9.11 16.79 11.21
C THR A 148 9.13 15.79 10.07
N GLY A 149 9.86 16.10 8.98
CA GLY A 149 9.99 15.24 7.81
C GLY A 149 8.79 15.31 6.84
N ILE A 150 7.84 16.24 7.04
CA ILE A 150 6.61 16.31 6.24
C ILE A 150 6.89 16.87 4.85
N ASP A 151 7.70 17.92 4.75
CA ASP A 151 8.05 18.52 3.45
C ASP A 151 8.86 17.52 2.60
N GLU A 152 9.77 16.80 3.22
CA GLU A 152 10.55 15.72 2.56
C GLU A 152 9.65 14.57 2.10
N LEU A 153 8.62 14.23 2.90
CA LEU A 153 7.63 13.22 2.52
C LEU A 153 6.83 13.67 1.30
N LEU A 154 6.35 14.91 1.28
CA LEU A 154 5.60 15.45 0.13
C LEU A 154 6.48 15.55 -1.12
N ALA A 155 7.74 15.97 -0.98
CA ALA A 155 8.69 15.99 -2.08
C ALA A 155 8.96 14.57 -2.64
N ALA A 156 9.06 13.56 -1.77
CA ALA A 156 9.19 12.16 -2.19
C ALA A 156 7.94 11.66 -2.92
N CYS A 157 6.74 12.05 -2.47
CA CYS A 157 5.48 11.74 -3.14
C CYS A 157 5.42 12.35 -4.55
N GLU A 158 5.86 13.61 -4.71
CA GLU A 158 5.89 14.27 -6.00
C GLU A 158 6.84 13.56 -6.98
N ASN A 159 8.02 13.18 -6.51
CA ASN A 159 8.97 12.42 -7.32
C ASN A 159 8.41 11.05 -7.74
N ALA A 160 7.79 10.31 -6.82
CA ALA A 160 7.17 9.02 -7.12
C ALA A 160 6.07 9.12 -8.18
N LEU A 161 5.25 10.18 -8.13
CA LEU A 161 4.22 10.45 -9.14
C LEU A 161 4.80 10.80 -10.51
N ARG A 162 5.92 11.54 -10.55
CA ARG A 162 6.60 11.91 -11.80
C ARG A 162 7.27 10.72 -12.47
N GLU A 163 7.94 9.88 -11.69
CA GLU A 163 8.68 8.72 -12.18
C GLU A 163 7.75 7.62 -12.67
N LYS A 164 6.48 7.62 -12.22
CA LYS A 164 5.45 6.62 -12.56
C LYS A 164 5.97 5.18 -12.49
N ILE A 165 6.83 4.88 -11.53
CA ILE A 165 7.30 3.53 -11.26
C ILE A 165 6.11 2.73 -10.71
N SER A 166 5.32 2.18 -11.62
CA SER A 166 4.07 1.47 -11.32
C SER A 166 4.13 0.00 -11.71
N SER A 167 5.31 -0.58 -11.70
CA SER A 167 5.46 -2.02 -11.98
C SER A 167 5.50 -2.80 -10.67
N PRO A 168 4.66 -3.84 -10.52
CA PRO A 168 4.78 -4.71 -9.37
C PRO A 168 6.19 -5.28 -9.28
N ARG A 169 6.79 -5.21 -8.10
CA ARG A 169 8.14 -5.74 -7.89
C ARG A 169 8.04 -7.16 -7.35
N TYR A 170 8.64 -8.07 -8.10
CA TYR A 170 8.70 -9.49 -7.73
C TYR A 170 10.12 -9.95 -7.35
N ASP A 171 11.11 -9.03 -7.40
CA ASP A 171 12.52 -9.35 -7.25
C ASP A 171 12.84 -9.99 -5.89
N PHE A 172 12.12 -9.59 -4.86
CA PHE A 172 12.24 -10.11 -3.50
C PHE A 172 11.45 -11.41 -3.24
N LEU A 173 10.64 -11.86 -4.22
CA LEU A 173 9.88 -13.10 -4.08
C LEU A 173 10.74 -14.31 -4.47
N PRO A 174 10.52 -15.48 -3.84
CA PRO A 174 11.13 -16.74 -4.28
C PRO A 174 10.81 -17.04 -5.74
N ASP A 175 11.73 -17.71 -6.46
CA ASP A 175 11.59 -17.96 -7.90
C ASP A 175 10.32 -18.72 -8.27
N GLY A 176 9.88 -19.66 -7.45
CA GLY A 176 8.61 -20.36 -7.66
C GLY A 176 7.39 -19.44 -7.62
N VAL A 177 7.44 -18.37 -6.82
CA VAL A 177 6.37 -17.36 -6.73
C VAL A 177 6.38 -16.47 -7.96
N LYS A 178 7.56 -16.09 -8.45
CA LYS A 178 7.73 -15.32 -9.69
C LYS A 178 7.12 -16.08 -10.86
N LEU A 179 7.41 -17.39 -10.95
CA LEU A 179 6.85 -18.25 -11.99
C LEU A 179 5.32 -18.29 -11.96
N ILE A 180 4.71 -18.38 -10.77
CA ILE A 180 3.25 -18.32 -10.62
C ILE A 180 2.73 -16.98 -11.13
N ALA A 181 3.36 -15.86 -10.73
CA ALA A 181 2.97 -14.53 -11.17
C ALA A 181 3.03 -14.38 -12.70
N GLU A 182 4.07 -14.92 -13.35
CA GLU A 182 4.19 -14.93 -14.81
C GLU A 182 3.08 -15.73 -15.48
N LEU A 183 2.77 -16.90 -14.95
CA LEU A 183 1.72 -17.79 -15.49
C LEU A 183 0.32 -17.17 -15.44
N ILE A 184 -0.02 -16.47 -14.35
CA ILE A 184 -1.35 -15.87 -14.17
C ILE A 184 -1.45 -14.44 -14.73
N SER A 185 -0.31 -13.78 -14.99
CA SER A 185 -0.28 -12.38 -15.45
C SER A 185 -1.20 -12.08 -16.65
N PRO A 186 -1.27 -12.89 -17.69
CA PRO A 186 -2.17 -12.63 -18.81
C PRO A 186 -3.65 -12.63 -18.39
N VAL A 187 -4.07 -13.56 -17.52
CA VAL A 187 -5.47 -13.62 -17.02
C VAL A 187 -5.79 -12.42 -16.14
N CYS A 188 -4.85 -12.05 -15.27
CA CYS A 188 -5.01 -10.91 -14.39
C CYS A 188 -5.12 -9.59 -15.16
N LYS A 189 -4.33 -9.41 -16.24
CA LYS A 189 -4.40 -8.25 -17.12
C LYS A 189 -5.76 -8.14 -17.79
N ASP A 190 -6.29 -9.22 -18.35
CA ASP A 190 -7.60 -9.24 -19.00
C ASP A 190 -8.72 -8.84 -18.03
N LYS A 191 -8.61 -9.19 -16.76
CA LYS A 191 -9.59 -8.89 -15.70
C LYS A 191 -9.28 -7.61 -14.92
N SER A 192 -8.20 -6.89 -15.25
CA SER A 192 -7.72 -5.71 -14.52
C SER A 192 -7.46 -5.96 -13.02
N ILE A 193 -7.01 -7.17 -12.67
CA ILE A 193 -6.67 -7.60 -11.31
C ILE A 193 -5.16 -7.47 -11.10
N PRO A 194 -4.67 -6.96 -9.95
CA PRO A 194 -3.25 -6.92 -9.65
C PRO A 194 -2.66 -8.32 -9.53
N THR A 195 -1.77 -8.69 -10.47
CA THR A 195 -1.17 -10.03 -10.56
C THR A 195 -0.49 -10.47 -9.25
N GLY A 196 0.21 -9.56 -8.59
CA GLY A 196 0.93 -9.88 -7.35
C GLY A 196 0.00 -10.27 -6.20
N ILE A 197 -1.12 -9.59 -6.04
CA ILE A 197 -2.12 -9.93 -5.01
C ILE A 197 -2.73 -11.30 -5.32
N GLU A 198 -3.07 -11.56 -6.58
CA GLU A 198 -3.67 -12.83 -6.97
C GLU A 198 -2.67 -13.99 -6.80
N THR A 199 -1.39 -13.75 -7.08
CA THR A 199 -0.31 -14.70 -6.79
C THR A 199 -0.27 -15.07 -5.30
N LEU A 200 -0.34 -14.08 -4.40
CA LEU A 200 -0.36 -14.34 -2.96
C LEU A 200 -1.62 -15.10 -2.52
N ARG A 201 -2.77 -14.81 -3.11
CA ARG A 201 -4.03 -15.51 -2.82
C ARG A 201 -3.95 -16.99 -3.23
N LEU A 202 -3.45 -17.26 -4.43
CA LEU A 202 -3.22 -18.63 -4.91
C LEU A 202 -2.28 -19.42 -4.02
N MET A 203 -1.16 -18.84 -3.63
CA MET A 203 -0.20 -19.49 -2.74
C MET A 203 -0.78 -19.84 -1.37
N ARG A 204 -1.82 -19.14 -0.94
CA ARG A 204 -2.54 -19.39 0.32
C ARG A 204 -3.68 -20.39 0.16
N GLY A 205 -3.92 -20.92 -1.05
CA GLY A 205 -5.02 -21.83 -1.33
C GLY A 205 -6.39 -21.16 -1.36
N ASP A 206 -6.46 -19.87 -1.70
CA ASP A 206 -7.74 -19.18 -1.87
C ASP A 206 -8.49 -19.78 -3.06
N ILE A 207 -9.65 -20.41 -2.79
CA ILE A 207 -10.45 -21.15 -3.78
C ILE A 207 -10.87 -20.24 -4.94
N SER A 208 -11.25 -18.98 -4.65
CA SER A 208 -11.68 -18.04 -5.69
C SER A 208 -10.53 -17.63 -6.62
N ALA A 209 -9.31 -17.65 -6.13
CA ALA A 209 -8.12 -17.45 -6.95
C ALA A 209 -7.80 -18.71 -7.80
N CYS A 210 -8.04 -19.91 -7.27
CA CYS A 210 -7.92 -21.15 -8.03
C CYS A 210 -8.95 -21.24 -9.18
N ASP A 211 -10.18 -20.75 -8.97
CA ASP A 211 -11.21 -20.71 -10.01
C ASP A 211 -10.82 -19.79 -11.18
N LEU A 212 -10.06 -18.75 -10.92
CA LEU A 212 -9.53 -17.85 -11.93
C LEU A 212 -8.61 -18.58 -12.92
N LEU A 213 -7.80 -19.54 -12.44
CA LEU A 213 -6.94 -20.37 -13.28
C LEU A 213 -7.70 -21.48 -14.00
N SER A 214 -8.70 -22.08 -13.35
CA SER A 214 -9.48 -23.18 -13.94
C SER A 214 -10.28 -22.72 -15.16
N GLN A 215 -10.82 -21.49 -15.16
CA GLN A 215 -11.51 -20.90 -16.31
C GLN A 215 -10.63 -20.78 -17.55
N ARG A 216 -9.32 -20.72 -17.41
CA ARG A 216 -8.37 -20.66 -18.53
C ARG A 216 -7.96 -22.03 -19.02
N ALA A 217 -7.83 -23.02 -18.13
CA ALA A 217 -7.53 -24.38 -18.49
C ALA A 217 -8.62 -24.95 -19.43
N VAL A 218 -9.88 -24.62 -19.17
CA VAL A 218 -11.03 -24.99 -20.04
C VAL A 218 -10.96 -24.32 -21.41
N SER A 219 -10.51 -23.06 -21.49
CA SER A 219 -10.37 -22.35 -22.76
C SER A 219 -9.29 -22.94 -23.68
N TYR A 220 -8.21 -23.51 -23.13
CA TYR A 220 -7.15 -24.15 -23.92
C TYR A 220 -7.53 -25.56 -24.43
N THR A 221 -8.45 -26.25 -23.78
CA THR A 221 -8.92 -27.56 -24.21
C THR A 221 -9.92 -27.51 -25.38
N HIS A 222 -10.52 -26.36 -25.64
CA HIS A 222 -11.43 -26.14 -26.78
C HIS A 222 -10.75 -25.65 -28.07
N LEU A 223 -9.43 -25.43 -28.05
CA LEU A 223 -8.63 -24.99 -29.22
C LEU A 223 -7.79 -26.12 -29.84
N ARG A 224 -8.14 -27.39 -29.61
CA ARG A 224 -7.59 -28.53 -30.32
C ARG A 224 -8.66 -29.26 -31.16
#